data_422c776881adce3c5809625dba21d823
#
_entry.id   422c776881adce3c5809625dba21d823
#
_cell.length_a   1.000
_cell.length_b   1.000
_cell.length_c   1.000
_cell.angle_alpha   90.00
_cell.angle_beta   90.00
_cell.angle_gamma   90.00
#
_symmetry.space_group_name_H-M   'P 1'
#
loop_
_entity.id
_entity.type
_entity.pdbx_description
1 polymer ?
#
loop_
_entity_poly.entity_id
_entity_poly.type
_entity_poly.pdbx_seq_one_letter_code
_entity_poly.pdbx_strand_id
1 'polypeptide(L)'
;MDLTNLQRQVIHNMERLGMNKAESAKVSLEAINPEVEIVPVDHRPTLEELEKLVSECDVALDCTDNTESRYIFNDVCRRFKKPLVTAGVVAFDGQITVFDFRDPEFGLLCLSFPNHEGKDEKASTKGVFAPLVGMLGCMQAAEALKIIGKFGEL
;
A
#
# COMPACT_ATOMS: atom_id res chain seq x y z
N MET A 1 -3.91 -5.43 16.00
CA MET A 1 -4.92 -4.50 15.44
C MET A 1 -5.49 -3.63 16.54
N ASP A 2 -5.69 -2.34 16.28
CA ASP A 2 -6.15 -1.34 17.24
C ASP A 2 -7.62 -0.95 16.95
N LEU A 3 -8.40 -0.67 18.00
CA LEU A 3 -9.79 -0.26 17.90
C LEU A 3 -9.97 1.00 17.02
N THR A 4 -9.07 1.95 17.12
CA THR A 4 -9.10 3.21 16.36
C THR A 4 -8.96 3.01 14.84
N ASN A 5 -8.52 1.85 14.40
CA ASN A 5 -8.39 1.53 12.97
C ASN A 5 -9.71 1.08 12.33
N LEU A 6 -10.65 0.55 13.12
CA LEU A 6 -11.90 -0.03 12.62
C LEU A 6 -12.79 0.98 11.89
N GLN A 7 -12.63 2.27 12.17
CA GLN A 7 -13.40 3.31 11.50
C GLN A 7 -13.10 3.42 9.99
N ARG A 8 -11.98 2.83 9.49
CA ARG A 8 -11.57 2.89 8.07
C ARG A 8 -11.06 1.56 7.51
N GLN A 9 -10.56 0.66 8.35
CA GLN A 9 -9.99 -0.63 7.91
C GLN A 9 -11.10 -1.70 7.93
N VAL A 10 -11.98 -1.67 6.94
CA VAL A 10 -13.19 -2.51 6.83
C VAL A 10 -12.90 -4.02 6.75
N ILE A 11 -11.66 -4.40 6.47
CA ILE A 11 -11.22 -5.80 6.42
C ILE A 11 -11.12 -6.44 7.81
N HIS A 12 -11.13 -5.62 8.87
CA HIS A 12 -11.05 -6.05 10.26
C HIS A 12 -12.40 -5.88 10.98
N ASN A 13 -12.57 -6.55 12.11
CA ASN A 13 -13.76 -6.44 12.95
C ASN A 13 -13.41 -6.51 14.45
N MET A 14 -14.41 -6.30 15.31
CA MET A 14 -14.26 -6.28 16.78
C MET A 14 -13.75 -7.60 17.35
N GLU A 15 -14.13 -8.74 16.77
CA GLU A 15 -13.76 -10.08 17.27
C GLU A 15 -12.26 -10.36 17.15
N ARG A 16 -11.59 -9.61 16.26
CA ARG A 16 -10.17 -9.79 15.95
C ARG A 16 -9.28 -8.69 16.53
N LEU A 17 -9.79 -7.93 17.52
CA LEU A 17 -8.98 -6.97 18.27
C LEU A 17 -7.76 -7.66 18.91
N GLY A 18 -6.57 -7.05 18.77
CA GLY A 18 -5.31 -7.62 19.25
C GLY A 18 -4.64 -8.62 18.29
N MET A 19 -5.36 -9.15 17.30
CA MET A 19 -4.77 -10.01 16.28
C MET A 19 -3.79 -9.22 15.39
N ASN A 20 -2.78 -9.91 14.84
CA ASN A 20 -1.93 -9.33 13.81
C ASN A 20 -2.78 -8.89 12.61
N LYS A 21 -2.45 -7.75 11.98
CA LYS A 21 -3.25 -7.19 10.88
C LYS A 21 -3.22 -8.06 9.63
N ALA A 22 -2.07 -8.63 9.27
CA ALA A 22 -1.95 -9.49 8.10
C ALA A 22 -2.77 -10.77 8.26
N GLU A 23 -2.70 -11.41 9.45
CA GLU A 23 -3.50 -12.58 9.78
C GLU A 23 -5.01 -12.27 9.79
N SER A 24 -5.39 -11.15 10.39
CA SER A 24 -6.80 -10.71 10.41
C SER A 24 -7.32 -10.42 8.98
N ALA A 25 -6.50 -9.86 8.11
CA ALA A 25 -6.84 -9.63 6.71
C ALA A 25 -7.00 -10.94 5.95
N LYS A 26 -6.10 -11.90 6.16
CA LYS A 26 -6.17 -13.24 5.56
C LYS A 26 -7.51 -13.90 5.85
N VAL A 27 -7.94 -13.93 7.10
CA VAL A 27 -9.24 -14.51 7.51
C VAL A 27 -10.41 -13.89 6.73
N SER A 28 -10.40 -12.56 6.55
CA SER A 28 -11.48 -11.89 5.80
C SER A 28 -11.43 -12.19 4.32
N LEU A 29 -10.25 -12.20 3.72
CA LEU A 29 -10.08 -12.40 2.28
C LEU A 29 -10.40 -13.83 1.88
N GLU A 30 -9.98 -14.82 2.65
CA GLU A 30 -10.33 -16.23 2.42
C GLU A 30 -11.84 -16.49 2.55
N ALA A 31 -12.53 -15.76 3.43
CA ALA A 31 -13.99 -15.82 3.53
C ALA A 31 -14.71 -15.21 2.31
N ILE A 32 -14.09 -14.23 1.64
CA ILE A 32 -14.62 -13.59 0.43
C ILE A 32 -14.35 -14.46 -0.79
N ASN A 33 -13.11 -14.94 -0.96
CA ASN A 33 -12.73 -15.79 -2.08
C ASN A 33 -11.67 -16.82 -1.65
N PRO A 34 -12.09 -18.08 -1.39
CA PRO A 34 -11.19 -19.14 -0.95
C PRO A 34 -10.28 -19.68 -2.06
N GLU A 35 -10.49 -19.32 -3.33
CA GLU A 35 -9.65 -19.75 -4.44
C GLU A 35 -8.37 -18.92 -4.58
N VAL A 36 -8.28 -17.78 -3.89
CA VAL A 36 -7.10 -16.90 -3.92
C VAL A 36 -6.16 -17.28 -2.76
N GLU A 37 -4.92 -17.59 -3.08
CA GLU A 37 -3.89 -17.82 -2.07
C GLU A 37 -3.50 -16.51 -1.39
N ILE A 38 -3.70 -16.43 -0.08
CA ILE A 38 -3.32 -15.28 0.75
C ILE A 38 -2.13 -15.66 1.62
N VAL A 39 -1.00 -15.00 1.39
CA VAL A 39 0.25 -15.21 2.13
C VAL A 39 0.46 -14.03 3.09
N PRO A 40 0.15 -14.16 4.39
CA PRO A 40 0.35 -13.09 5.36
C PRO A 40 1.82 -13.00 5.75
N VAL A 41 2.32 -11.78 5.89
CA VAL A 41 3.61 -11.48 6.53
C VAL A 41 3.30 -10.79 7.85
N ASP A 42 3.47 -11.46 8.96
CA ASP A 42 3.00 -11.08 10.29
C ASP A 42 3.98 -10.20 11.07
N HIS A 43 5.09 -9.86 10.47
CA HIS A 43 6.17 -9.02 11.02
C HIS A 43 6.57 -7.91 10.04
N ARG A 44 7.37 -6.95 10.52
CA ARG A 44 8.02 -5.99 9.61
C ARG A 44 9.14 -6.71 8.86
N PRO A 45 9.03 -6.87 7.52
CA PRO A 45 10.04 -7.59 6.77
C PRO A 45 11.41 -6.87 6.84
N THR A 46 12.47 -7.65 6.85
CA THR A 46 13.81 -7.14 6.60
C THR A 46 13.92 -6.63 5.16
N LEU A 47 14.96 -5.87 4.83
CA LEU A 47 15.17 -5.42 3.45
C LEU A 47 15.31 -6.59 2.49
N GLU A 48 16.02 -7.65 2.88
CA GLU A 48 16.23 -8.86 2.08
C GLU A 48 14.91 -9.59 1.81
N GLU A 49 14.07 -9.75 2.83
CA GLU A 49 12.74 -10.36 2.68
C GLU A 49 11.84 -9.51 1.78
N LEU A 50 11.87 -8.17 1.92
CA LEU A 50 11.11 -7.28 1.06
C LEU A 50 11.58 -7.34 -0.39
N GLU A 51 12.90 -7.37 -0.63
CA GLU A 51 13.47 -7.54 -1.97
C GLU A 51 13.01 -8.84 -2.62
N LYS A 52 13.00 -9.93 -1.86
CA LYS A 52 12.49 -11.22 -2.33
C LYS A 52 11.02 -11.13 -2.72
N LEU A 53 10.16 -10.63 -1.81
CA LEU A 53 8.72 -10.48 -2.06
C LEU A 53 8.45 -9.62 -3.30
N VAL A 54 9.12 -8.47 -3.42
CA VAL A 54 8.96 -7.57 -4.57
C VAL A 54 9.46 -8.23 -5.85
N SER A 55 10.55 -8.99 -5.81
CA SER A 55 11.05 -9.68 -7.01
C SER A 55 10.06 -10.68 -7.61
N GLU A 56 9.24 -11.29 -6.77
CA GLU A 56 8.26 -12.33 -7.12
C GLU A 56 6.88 -11.77 -7.51
N CYS A 57 6.56 -10.51 -7.20
CA CYS A 57 5.25 -9.91 -7.51
C CYS A 57 5.19 -9.28 -8.91
N ASP A 58 3.98 -9.11 -9.45
CA ASP A 58 3.71 -8.38 -10.70
C ASP A 58 3.53 -6.88 -10.47
N VAL A 59 3.00 -6.49 -9.32
CA VAL A 59 2.74 -5.12 -8.90
C VAL A 59 2.80 -5.04 -7.37
N ALA A 60 3.35 -3.93 -6.85
CA ALA A 60 3.33 -3.61 -5.44
C ALA A 60 2.34 -2.48 -5.15
N LEU A 61 1.60 -2.59 -4.04
CA LEU A 61 0.71 -1.54 -3.53
C LEU A 61 1.26 -1.05 -2.19
N ASP A 62 1.58 0.25 -2.13
CA ASP A 62 1.98 0.89 -0.88
C ASP A 62 0.78 1.54 -0.20
N CYS A 63 0.39 0.97 0.94
CA CYS A 63 -0.67 1.47 1.82
C CYS A 63 -0.11 1.92 3.17
N THR A 64 1.18 2.24 3.24
CA THR A 64 1.84 2.67 4.47
C THR A 64 1.49 4.11 4.84
N ASP A 65 1.60 4.42 6.12
CA ASP A 65 1.26 5.73 6.69
C ASP A 65 2.49 6.52 7.17
N ASN A 66 3.68 6.10 6.72
CA ASN A 66 4.93 6.77 7.09
C ASN A 66 5.89 6.90 5.90
N THR A 67 6.61 7.99 5.86
CA THR A 67 7.50 8.38 4.77
C THR A 67 8.68 7.42 4.60
N GLU A 68 9.27 6.96 5.70
CA GLU A 68 10.41 6.02 5.66
C GLU A 68 10.06 4.74 4.89
N SER A 69 8.92 4.12 5.21
CA SER A 69 8.48 2.91 4.51
C SER A 69 8.22 3.16 3.03
N ARG A 70 7.65 4.31 2.66
CA ARG A 70 7.41 4.69 1.26
C ARG A 70 8.69 4.75 0.45
N TYR A 71 9.74 5.38 0.99
CA TYR A 71 11.03 5.43 0.31
C TYR A 71 11.64 4.05 0.12
N ILE A 72 11.59 3.21 1.16
CA ILE A 72 12.09 1.83 1.08
C ILE A 72 11.34 1.06 -0.03
N PHE A 73 10.00 1.11 -0.05
CA PHE A 73 9.20 0.46 -1.08
C PHE A 73 9.53 0.97 -2.48
N ASN A 74 9.62 2.31 -2.63
CA ASN A 74 9.97 2.93 -3.89
C ASN A 74 11.33 2.44 -4.42
N ASP A 75 12.36 2.45 -3.57
CA ASP A 75 13.70 2.05 -3.95
C ASP A 75 13.79 0.57 -4.32
N VAL A 76 13.10 -0.30 -3.57
CA VAL A 76 13.06 -1.73 -3.86
C VAL A 76 12.30 -1.98 -5.17
N CYS A 77 11.11 -1.40 -5.37
CA CYS A 77 10.34 -1.57 -6.59
C CYS A 77 11.10 -1.06 -7.83
N ARG A 78 11.77 0.09 -7.72
CA ARG A 78 12.63 0.64 -8.77
C ARG A 78 13.79 -0.29 -9.11
N ARG A 79 14.47 -0.83 -8.11
CA ARG A 79 15.60 -1.75 -8.29
C ARG A 79 15.21 -3.01 -9.04
N PHE A 80 14.04 -3.57 -8.73
CA PHE A 80 13.51 -4.77 -9.37
C PHE A 80 12.62 -4.47 -10.58
N LYS A 81 12.50 -3.20 -11.00
CA LYS A 81 11.66 -2.75 -12.12
C LYS A 81 10.22 -3.25 -12.01
N LYS A 82 9.66 -3.16 -10.81
CA LYS A 82 8.26 -3.55 -10.53
C LYS A 82 7.38 -2.31 -10.42
N PRO A 83 6.20 -2.32 -11.03
CA PRO A 83 5.24 -1.23 -10.85
C PRO A 83 4.86 -1.07 -9.38
N LEU A 84 4.74 0.19 -8.94
CA LEU A 84 4.32 0.56 -7.60
C LEU A 84 3.12 1.49 -7.68
N VAL A 85 2.02 1.12 -7.04
CA VAL A 85 0.87 2.01 -6.83
C VAL A 85 0.90 2.47 -5.37
N THR A 86 1.12 3.75 -5.15
CA THR A 86 1.15 4.34 -3.80
C THR A 86 0.00 5.30 -3.58
N ALA A 87 -0.58 5.29 -2.39
CA ALA A 87 -1.58 6.25 -1.97
C ALA A 87 -1.36 6.73 -0.54
N GLY A 88 -1.84 7.92 -0.23
CA GLY A 88 -1.77 8.48 1.11
C GLY A 88 -2.92 9.41 1.38
N VAL A 89 -3.36 9.45 2.64
CA VAL A 89 -4.43 10.33 3.12
C VAL A 89 -3.96 11.06 4.36
N VAL A 90 -4.15 12.38 4.37
CA VAL A 90 -3.97 13.23 5.56
C VAL A 90 -5.18 14.14 5.67
N ALA A 91 -5.90 14.09 6.79
CA ALA A 91 -7.14 14.85 7.00
C ALA A 91 -8.18 14.60 5.88
N PHE A 92 -8.40 15.56 5.01
CA PHE A 92 -9.34 15.52 3.88
C PHE A 92 -8.62 15.46 2.53
N ASP A 93 -7.29 15.43 2.52
CA ASP A 93 -6.49 15.40 1.31
C ASP A 93 -6.01 13.96 1.04
N GLY A 94 -6.12 13.54 -0.21
CA GLY A 94 -5.67 12.22 -0.66
C GLY A 94 -4.85 12.33 -1.94
N GLN A 95 -3.84 11.49 -2.04
CA GLN A 95 -2.99 11.39 -3.21
C GLN A 95 -2.85 9.93 -3.63
N ILE A 96 -2.89 9.68 -4.92
CA ILE A 96 -2.54 8.39 -5.53
C ILE A 96 -1.54 8.65 -6.65
N THR A 97 -0.59 7.74 -6.80
CA THR A 97 0.41 7.81 -7.87
C THR A 97 0.80 6.40 -8.30
N VAL A 98 0.99 6.22 -9.59
CA VAL A 98 1.54 5.01 -10.18
C VAL A 98 2.96 5.29 -10.64
N PHE A 99 3.92 4.46 -10.23
CA PHE A 99 5.29 4.46 -10.72
C PHE A 99 5.52 3.17 -11.51
N ASP A 100 5.52 3.27 -12.83
CA ASP A 100 5.82 2.13 -13.68
C ASP A 100 7.32 2.07 -13.99
N PHE A 101 8.07 1.48 -13.08
CA PHE A 101 9.53 1.35 -13.22
C PHE A 101 10.00 0.41 -14.34
N ARG A 102 9.07 -0.20 -15.09
CA ARG A 102 9.39 -0.94 -16.31
C ARG A 102 9.70 0.02 -17.45
N ASP A 103 9.11 1.23 -17.43
CA ASP A 103 9.37 2.30 -18.37
C ASP A 103 10.42 3.28 -17.81
N PRO A 104 11.58 3.45 -18.48
CA PRO A 104 12.62 4.36 -18.04
C PRO A 104 12.18 5.84 -17.95
N GLU A 105 11.22 6.25 -18.77
CA GLU A 105 10.71 7.63 -18.76
C GLU A 105 9.86 7.91 -17.53
N PHE A 106 9.06 6.94 -17.09
CA PHE A 106 8.27 7.05 -15.85
C PHE A 106 9.13 6.99 -14.59
N GLY A 107 10.28 6.33 -14.63
CA GLY A 107 11.21 6.23 -13.52
C GLY A 107 11.81 7.55 -13.05
N LEU A 108 11.79 8.58 -13.88
CA LEU A 108 12.33 9.93 -13.56
C LEU A 108 11.36 10.77 -12.72
N LEU A 109 10.07 10.48 -12.74
CA LEU A 109 9.06 11.19 -11.93
C LEU A 109 9.12 10.82 -10.45
N CYS A 110 9.82 9.77 -10.08
CA CYS A 110 10.03 9.36 -8.67
C CYS A 110 10.78 10.37 -7.82
N LEU A 111 11.44 11.35 -8.44
CA LEU A 111 12.11 12.45 -7.74
C LEU A 111 11.13 13.49 -7.18
N SER A 112 9.84 13.31 -7.43
CA SER A 112 8.80 14.29 -7.06
C SER A 112 8.28 14.17 -5.62
N PHE A 113 8.73 13.17 -4.84
CA PHE A 113 8.55 13.22 -3.39
C PHE A 113 9.74 14.01 -2.81
N PRO A 114 9.55 15.29 -2.47
CA PRO A 114 10.63 16.03 -1.84
C PRO A 114 11.01 15.31 -0.56
N ASN A 115 12.32 15.15 -0.32
CA ASN A 115 12.84 14.84 1.00
C ASN A 115 12.31 15.91 1.95
N HIS A 116 11.18 15.69 2.56
CA HIS A 116 10.72 16.51 3.66
C HIS A 116 11.64 16.22 4.85
N GLU A 117 12.76 16.92 4.92
CA GLU A 117 13.51 17.13 6.15
C GLU A 117 12.65 17.95 7.13
N GLY A 118 11.45 17.54 7.40
CA GLY A 118 10.56 18.27 8.24
C GLY A 118 9.36 17.43 8.61
N LYS A 119 9.36 16.99 9.85
CA LYS A 119 8.21 16.50 10.63
C LYS A 119 7.17 15.79 9.79
N ASP A 120 7.28 14.47 9.69
CA ASP A 120 6.16 13.63 9.28
C ASP A 120 4.91 14.09 10.04
N GLU A 121 4.03 14.82 9.38
CA GLU A 121 2.70 15.08 9.88
C GLU A 121 1.95 13.76 9.81
N LYS A 122 2.13 12.95 10.86
CA LYS A 122 1.52 11.63 10.93
C LYS A 122 0.01 11.77 10.81
N ALA A 123 -0.58 10.99 9.93
CA ALA A 123 -2.03 10.81 9.86
C ALA A 123 -2.64 10.52 11.25
N SER A 124 -1.85 9.95 12.17
CA SER A 124 -2.21 9.71 13.57
C SER A 124 -2.47 10.97 14.40
N THR A 125 -1.91 12.12 14.03
CA THR A 125 -2.09 13.38 14.76
C THR A 125 -3.22 14.26 14.20
N LYS A 126 -3.44 14.26 12.88
CA LYS A 126 -4.50 15.05 12.22
C LYS A 126 -5.79 14.27 11.98
N GLY A 127 -5.75 12.93 12.11
CA GLY A 127 -6.84 12.06 11.71
C GLY A 127 -6.94 11.92 10.19
N VAL A 128 -7.89 11.10 9.76
CA VAL A 128 -8.18 10.86 8.33
C VAL A 128 -9.68 10.74 8.11
N PHE A 129 -10.16 11.25 6.99
CA PHE A 129 -11.54 11.07 6.57
C PHE A 129 -11.74 9.67 6.00
N ALA A 130 -12.41 8.79 6.76
CA ALA A 130 -12.52 7.37 6.44
C ALA A 130 -13.05 7.05 5.03
N PRO A 131 -14.09 7.72 4.50
CA PRO A 131 -14.55 7.47 3.14
C PRO A 131 -13.48 7.72 2.07
N LEU A 132 -12.61 8.71 2.27
CA LEU A 132 -11.52 9.03 1.35
C LEU A 132 -10.48 7.90 1.32
N VAL A 133 -10.18 7.29 2.48
CA VAL A 133 -9.28 6.13 2.56
C VAL A 133 -9.82 4.95 1.74
N GLY A 134 -11.12 4.66 1.87
CA GLY A 134 -11.78 3.61 1.09
C GLY A 134 -11.76 3.89 -0.41
N MET A 135 -12.04 5.14 -0.78
CA MET A 135 -12.01 5.59 -2.18
C MET A 135 -10.63 5.38 -2.81
N LEU A 136 -9.57 5.84 -2.13
CA LEU A 136 -8.20 5.69 -2.64
C LEU A 136 -7.76 4.22 -2.67
N GLY A 137 -8.18 3.39 -1.72
CA GLY A 137 -7.93 1.96 -1.78
C GLY A 137 -8.57 1.29 -3.00
N CYS A 138 -9.80 1.67 -3.36
CA CYS A 138 -10.45 1.21 -4.59
C CYS A 138 -9.72 1.70 -5.85
N MET A 139 -9.24 2.95 -5.85
CA MET A 139 -8.45 3.48 -6.97
C MET A 139 -7.11 2.75 -7.11
N GLN A 140 -6.40 2.47 -6.01
CA GLN A 140 -5.18 1.66 -6.05
C GLN A 140 -5.43 0.27 -6.65
N ALA A 141 -6.52 -0.38 -6.25
CA ALA A 141 -6.90 -1.67 -6.79
C ALA A 141 -7.20 -1.60 -8.30
N ALA A 142 -7.89 -0.54 -8.75
CA ALA A 142 -8.16 -0.32 -10.17
C ALA A 142 -6.87 -0.15 -10.99
N GLU A 143 -5.91 0.65 -10.50
CA GLU A 143 -4.62 0.82 -11.16
C GLU A 143 -3.83 -0.49 -11.20
N ALA A 144 -3.82 -1.27 -10.12
CA ALA A 144 -3.19 -2.57 -10.09
C ALA A 144 -3.80 -3.54 -11.12
N LEU A 145 -5.13 -3.56 -11.25
CA LEU A 145 -5.81 -4.38 -12.24
C LEU A 145 -5.50 -3.94 -13.69
N LYS A 146 -5.36 -2.64 -13.96
CA LYS A 146 -4.92 -2.13 -15.27
C LYS A 146 -3.51 -2.62 -15.61
N ILE A 147 -2.60 -2.58 -14.64
CA ILE A 147 -1.22 -3.06 -14.80
C ILE A 147 -1.19 -4.55 -15.11
N ILE A 148 -1.91 -5.37 -14.34
CA ILE A 148 -1.96 -6.83 -14.49
C ILE A 148 -2.66 -7.21 -15.80
N GLY A 149 -3.81 -6.60 -16.07
CA GLY A 149 -4.65 -6.89 -17.22
C GLY A 149 -4.16 -6.24 -18.53
N LYS A 150 -3.18 -5.32 -18.47
CA LYS A 150 -2.62 -4.58 -19.60
C LYS A 150 -3.69 -3.84 -20.42
N PHE A 151 -4.57 -3.11 -19.73
CA PHE A 151 -5.63 -2.30 -20.37
C PHE A 151 -5.71 -0.91 -19.73
N GLY A 152 -6.24 0.06 -20.49
CA GLY A 152 -6.36 1.44 -20.04
C GLY A 152 -5.02 2.18 -20.01
N GLU A 153 -5.07 3.45 -19.55
CA GLU A 153 -3.89 4.30 -19.29
C GLU A 153 -3.67 4.41 -17.78
N LEU A 154 -2.41 4.51 -17.34
CA LEU A 154 -2.02 4.63 -15.93
C LEU A 154 -2.00 6.08 -15.47
#